data_c1ed7a4e196e9731631c26652cfeb41b
#
_entry.id   c1ed7a4e196e9731631c26652cfeb41b
#
_cell.length_a   1.000
_cell.length_b   1.000
_cell.length_c   1.000
_cell.angle_alpha   90.00
_cell.angle_beta   90.00
_cell.angle_gamma   90.00
#
_symmetry.space_group_name_H-M   'P 1'
#
loop_
_entity.id
_entity.type
_entity.pdbx_description
1 polymer ?
#
loop_
_entity_poly.entity_id
_entity_poly.type
_entity_poly.pdbx_seq_one_letter_code
_entity_poly.pdbx_strand_id
1 'polypeptide(L)'
;ALVGLLTSVYTVQTEEEGVVVRFGKYQSTQVPGLHFKLPFFIDRVEKVAVERQMKQEFGFGTPGNTNPNQYEGKAEQEQEKKMVTGDLNAARVEWVVQYRVSQPREYLFNVRDADETLRDAAESVMREVVGDRTVDEVITIGRQEIEDENIKKLQQLVNKYRMGISIDQVQLMVVKPPLPVEESFDEVNRAEQERATAVNIANGEYNKKVPKAMGEAEQSVTRAEGYAVKRVNEAQGDAARF
;
A
#
# COMPACT_ATOMS: atom_id res chain seq x y z
N ALA A 1 7.73 55.18 -7.82
CA ALA A 1 7.86 54.76 -6.42
C ALA A 1 6.65 53.89 -5.96
N LEU A 2 5.39 54.26 -6.27
CA LEU A 2 4.17 53.60 -5.81
C LEU A 2 4.01 52.17 -6.38
N VAL A 3 4.39 51.91 -7.63
CA VAL A 3 4.31 50.60 -8.30
C VAL A 3 5.29 49.60 -7.69
N GLY A 4 6.47 50.04 -7.24
CA GLY A 4 7.45 49.19 -6.58
C GLY A 4 6.98 48.68 -5.20
N LEU A 5 6.21 49.50 -4.48
CA LEU A 5 5.67 49.11 -3.15
C LEU A 5 4.59 48.04 -3.26
N LEU A 6 3.74 48.08 -4.30
CA LEU A 6 2.69 47.08 -4.55
C LEU A 6 3.23 45.71 -4.95
N THR A 7 4.41 45.64 -5.57
CA THR A 7 5.06 44.38 -5.99
C THR A 7 5.96 43.74 -4.91
N SER A 8 6.15 44.45 -3.79
CA SER A 8 7.04 44.02 -2.70
C SER A 8 6.39 43.09 -1.67
N VAL A 9 5.06 42.98 -1.68
CA VAL A 9 4.31 42.17 -0.71
C VAL A 9 3.87 40.86 -1.36
N TYR A 10 4.05 39.77 -0.66
CA TYR A 10 3.52 38.45 -1.06
C TYR A 10 3.08 37.62 0.15
N THR A 11 2.16 36.71 -0.08
CA THR A 11 1.62 35.83 0.95
C THR A 11 2.02 34.40 0.63
N VAL A 12 2.48 33.67 1.65
CA VAL A 12 2.73 32.23 1.62
C VAL A 12 1.57 31.55 2.33
N GLN A 13 0.95 30.56 1.69
CA GLN A 13 -0.17 29.81 2.25
C GLN A 13 0.30 28.88 3.38
N THR A 14 -0.64 28.40 4.20
CA THR A 14 -0.33 27.57 5.38
C THR A 14 0.35 26.25 5.02
N GLU A 15 0.05 25.71 3.85
CA GLU A 15 0.61 24.43 3.35
C GLU A 15 1.89 24.60 2.52
N GLU A 16 2.35 25.85 2.31
CA GLU A 16 3.47 26.19 1.44
C GLU A 16 4.62 26.83 2.22
N GLU A 17 5.83 26.67 1.71
CA GLU A 17 6.98 27.50 2.07
C GLU A 17 7.45 28.31 0.87
N GLY A 18 7.82 29.55 1.11
CA GLY A 18 8.30 30.48 0.08
C GLY A 18 9.83 30.49 0.02
N VAL A 19 10.41 29.97 -1.05
CA VAL A 19 11.86 30.04 -1.29
C VAL A 19 12.18 31.32 -2.04
N VAL A 20 12.92 32.21 -1.39
CA VAL A 20 13.33 33.51 -1.95
C VAL A 20 14.66 33.35 -2.68
N VAL A 21 14.65 33.69 -3.96
CA VAL A 21 15.82 33.63 -4.86
C VAL A 21 16.16 35.07 -5.29
N ARG A 22 17.36 35.53 -4.98
CA ARG A 22 17.88 36.83 -5.33
C ARG A 22 18.93 36.69 -6.43
N PHE A 23 18.67 37.30 -7.59
CA PHE A 23 19.56 37.19 -8.76
C PHE A 23 19.96 35.76 -9.10
N GLY A 24 19.02 34.78 -8.95
CA GLY A 24 19.29 33.39 -9.23
C GLY A 24 19.97 32.61 -8.07
N LYS A 25 20.30 33.26 -6.95
CA LYS A 25 20.93 32.66 -5.79
C LYS A 25 19.90 32.51 -4.66
N TYR A 26 19.89 31.34 -4.01
CA TYR A 26 19.10 31.11 -2.79
C TYR A 26 19.47 32.13 -1.71
N GLN A 27 18.46 32.78 -1.15
CA GLN A 27 18.58 33.78 -0.08
C GLN A 27 18.04 33.24 1.25
N SER A 28 16.79 32.79 1.28
CA SER A 28 16.11 32.32 2.48
C SER A 28 14.87 31.52 2.15
N THR A 29 14.41 30.71 3.10
CA THR A 29 13.09 30.06 3.07
C THR A 29 12.18 30.78 4.07
N GLN A 30 10.96 31.08 3.65
CA GLN A 30 9.98 31.83 4.44
C GLN A 30 8.81 30.89 4.83
N VAL A 31 8.44 30.95 6.08
CA VAL A 31 7.29 30.23 6.65
C VAL A 31 5.97 30.84 6.16
N PRO A 32 4.82 30.16 6.35
CA PRO A 32 3.51 30.72 6.03
C PRO A 32 3.29 32.11 6.65
N GLY A 33 2.68 33.01 5.89
CA GLY A 33 2.37 34.37 6.33
C GLY A 33 2.59 35.44 5.28
N LEU A 34 2.56 36.69 5.72
CA LEU A 34 2.79 37.86 4.90
C LEU A 34 4.28 38.27 4.95
N HIS A 35 4.91 38.36 3.79
CA HIS A 35 6.32 38.65 3.66
C HIS A 35 6.57 39.77 2.66
N PHE A 36 7.77 40.37 2.77
CA PHE A 36 8.24 41.40 1.87
C PHE A 36 9.39 40.86 1.03
N LYS A 37 9.39 41.24 -0.26
CA LYS A 37 10.47 40.97 -1.21
C LYS A 37 10.95 42.25 -1.87
N LEU A 38 12.18 42.27 -2.35
CA LEU A 38 12.66 43.38 -3.12
C LEU A 38 11.95 43.47 -4.47
N PRO A 39 11.47 44.71 -4.85
CA PRO A 39 10.77 44.90 -6.10
C PRO A 39 11.71 44.82 -7.31
N PHE A 40 11.17 45.03 -8.52
CA PHE A 40 11.91 45.11 -9.80
C PHE A 40 12.60 43.79 -10.19
N PHE A 41 11.96 42.62 -9.89
CA PHE A 41 12.47 41.27 -10.22
C PHE A 41 13.81 40.90 -9.55
N ILE A 42 14.26 41.67 -8.54
CA ILE A 42 15.46 41.32 -7.78
C ILE A 42 15.26 40.04 -6.99
N ASP A 43 14.12 39.94 -6.29
CA ASP A 43 13.72 38.74 -5.56
C ASP A 43 12.58 38.02 -6.31
N ARG A 44 12.82 36.74 -6.59
CA ARG A 44 11.81 35.79 -7.07
C ARG A 44 11.44 34.85 -5.95
N VAL A 45 10.17 34.56 -5.77
CA VAL A 45 9.68 33.67 -4.74
C VAL A 45 9.06 32.46 -5.42
N GLU A 46 9.64 31.28 -5.17
CA GLU A 46 9.10 30.00 -5.57
C GLU A 46 8.35 29.42 -4.38
N LYS A 47 7.07 29.09 -4.55
CA LYS A 47 6.24 28.51 -3.50
C LYS A 47 6.23 27.00 -3.66
N VAL A 48 6.56 26.29 -2.61
CA VAL A 48 6.62 24.83 -2.58
C VAL A 48 5.66 24.32 -1.51
N ALA A 49 4.74 23.45 -1.88
CA ALA A 49 3.84 22.79 -0.94
C ALA A 49 4.61 21.75 -0.11
N VAL A 50 4.73 21.99 1.20
CA VAL A 50 5.47 21.12 2.13
C VAL A 50 4.55 20.20 2.95
N GLU A 51 3.36 20.70 3.28
CA GLU A 51 2.36 19.92 4.04
C GLU A 51 1.49 19.02 3.15
N ARG A 52 1.50 19.28 1.85
CA ARG A 52 0.67 18.56 0.90
C ARG A 52 1.32 17.25 0.51
N GLN A 53 0.58 16.15 0.72
CA GLN A 53 0.98 14.85 0.22
C GLN A 53 0.75 14.77 -1.29
N MET A 54 1.79 14.44 -2.01
CA MET A 54 1.78 14.21 -3.45
C MET A 54 1.86 12.72 -3.74
N LYS A 55 1.39 12.30 -4.91
CA LYS A 55 1.45 10.92 -5.35
C LYS A 55 1.97 10.79 -6.76
N GLN A 56 2.72 9.73 -7.01
CA GLN A 56 3.07 9.27 -8.34
C GLN A 56 2.51 7.87 -8.55
N GLU A 57 1.84 7.66 -9.67
CA GLU A 57 1.22 6.40 -10.06
C GLU A 57 2.11 5.73 -11.13
N PHE A 58 2.25 4.41 -11.04
CA PHE A 58 3.12 3.62 -11.90
C PHE A 58 2.34 2.45 -12.51
N GLY A 59 2.43 2.32 -13.84
CA GLY A 59 1.72 1.29 -14.61
C GLY A 59 0.25 1.59 -14.88
N PHE A 60 -0.29 2.64 -14.29
CA PHE A 60 -1.65 3.12 -14.52
C PHE A 60 -1.72 4.64 -14.34
N GLY A 61 -2.83 5.23 -14.74
CA GLY A 61 -3.07 6.68 -14.53
C GLY A 61 -4.53 6.92 -14.18
N THR A 62 -4.76 7.61 -13.08
CA THR A 62 -6.10 8.04 -12.69
C THR A 62 -6.50 9.26 -13.51
N PRO A 63 -7.68 9.29 -14.17
CA PRO A 63 -8.15 10.46 -14.89
C PRO A 63 -8.22 11.69 -13.99
N GLY A 64 -7.62 12.80 -14.43
CA GLY A 64 -7.54 14.04 -13.64
C GLY A 64 -6.34 14.11 -12.71
N ASN A 65 -5.38 13.21 -12.81
CA ASN A 65 -4.10 13.34 -12.12
C ASN A 65 -3.38 14.60 -12.62
N THR A 66 -2.92 15.42 -11.69
CA THR A 66 -2.24 16.69 -11.99
C THR A 66 -0.72 16.56 -12.06
N ASN A 67 -0.17 15.35 -11.92
CA ASN A 67 1.25 15.12 -12.03
C ASN A 67 1.70 15.19 -13.51
N PRO A 68 2.52 16.18 -13.90
CA PRO A 68 2.94 16.39 -15.29
C PRO A 68 3.83 15.22 -15.80
N ASN A 69 4.45 14.47 -14.92
CA ASN A 69 5.35 13.36 -15.25
C ASN A 69 4.65 12.00 -15.30
N GLN A 70 3.32 11.99 -15.21
CA GLN A 70 2.52 10.78 -15.34
C GLN A 70 2.47 10.33 -16.80
N TYR A 71 2.79 9.07 -17.07
CA TYR A 71 2.59 8.50 -18.41
C TYR A 71 1.10 8.38 -18.73
N GLU A 72 0.66 9.05 -19.78
CA GLU A 72 -0.72 8.99 -20.26
C GLU A 72 -0.91 7.90 -21.31
N GLY A 73 0.15 7.48 -21.99
CA GLY A 73 0.11 6.47 -23.02
C GLY A 73 -0.04 5.05 -22.47
N LYS A 74 -1.00 4.27 -22.99
CA LYS A 74 -1.18 2.88 -22.56
C LYS A 74 0.05 2.01 -22.83
N ALA A 75 0.84 2.33 -23.86
CA ALA A 75 2.03 1.56 -24.21
C ALA A 75 3.16 1.78 -23.19
N GLU A 76 3.37 3.02 -22.75
CA GLU A 76 4.34 3.37 -21.73
C GLU A 76 3.94 2.77 -20.38
N GLN A 77 2.68 2.89 -19.99
CA GLN A 77 2.15 2.27 -18.77
C GLN A 77 2.29 0.75 -18.76
N GLU A 78 2.08 0.09 -19.92
CA GLU A 78 2.28 -1.36 -20.06
C GLU A 78 3.75 -1.77 -19.94
N GLN A 79 4.70 -0.92 -20.37
CA GLN A 79 6.12 -1.18 -20.19
C GLN A 79 6.56 -0.96 -18.75
N GLU A 80 6.07 0.09 -18.09
CA GLU A 80 6.40 0.46 -16.73
C GLU A 80 6.00 -0.62 -15.71
N LYS A 81 4.83 -1.24 -15.90
CA LYS A 81 4.35 -2.28 -14.98
C LYS A 81 4.96 -3.66 -15.20
N LYS A 82 5.63 -3.91 -16.34
CA LYS A 82 6.29 -5.20 -16.59
C LYS A 82 7.60 -5.29 -15.84
N MET A 83 7.70 -6.29 -14.99
CA MET A 83 8.90 -6.57 -14.20
C MET A 83 9.31 -8.02 -14.33
N VAL A 84 10.59 -8.29 -14.12
CA VAL A 84 11.15 -9.64 -14.06
C VAL A 84 11.51 -9.92 -12.61
N THR A 85 11.06 -11.06 -12.12
CA THR A 85 11.35 -11.56 -10.79
C THR A 85 12.69 -12.32 -10.74
N GLY A 86 13.21 -12.60 -9.55
CA GLY A 86 14.51 -13.26 -9.37
C GLY A 86 14.56 -14.70 -9.92
N ASP A 87 13.43 -15.36 -10.05
CA ASP A 87 13.27 -16.66 -10.68
C ASP A 87 13.02 -16.57 -12.22
N LEU A 88 13.31 -15.41 -12.82
CA LEU A 88 13.18 -15.13 -14.27
C LEU A 88 11.75 -15.22 -14.81
N ASN A 89 10.76 -15.13 -13.94
CA ASN A 89 9.37 -15.01 -14.36
C ASN A 89 9.00 -13.53 -14.58
N ALA A 90 7.95 -13.31 -15.36
CA ALA A 90 7.42 -11.97 -15.56
C ALA A 90 6.22 -11.72 -14.63
N ALA A 91 6.17 -10.52 -14.05
CA ALA A 91 5.03 -10.03 -13.28
C ALA A 91 4.61 -8.66 -13.81
N ARG A 92 3.31 -8.35 -13.67
CA ARG A 92 2.76 -7.01 -13.86
C ARG A 92 2.50 -6.40 -12.50
N VAL A 93 3.19 -5.32 -12.19
CA VAL A 93 3.13 -4.63 -10.91
C VAL A 93 2.65 -3.21 -11.13
N GLU A 94 1.56 -2.83 -10.50
CA GLU A 94 1.04 -1.46 -10.46
C GLU A 94 1.17 -0.95 -9.03
N TRP A 95 1.77 0.22 -8.85
CA TRP A 95 2.00 0.77 -7.51
C TRP A 95 1.88 2.28 -7.48
N VAL A 96 1.82 2.83 -6.27
CA VAL A 96 1.76 4.27 -5.99
C VAL A 96 2.83 4.61 -4.97
N VAL A 97 3.55 5.69 -5.21
CA VAL A 97 4.45 6.32 -4.24
C VAL A 97 3.79 7.59 -3.73
N GLN A 98 3.64 7.69 -2.42
CA GLN A 98 3.16 8.90 -1.75
C GLN A 98 4.34 9.57 -1.05
N TYR A 99 4.49 10.86 -1.27
CA TYR A 99 5.61 11.63 -0.78
C TYR A 99 5.22 13.07 -0.48
N ARG A 100 6.08 13.75 0.27
CA ARG A 100 6.00 15.19 0.49
C ARG A 100 7.37 15.85 0.36
N VAL A 101 7.40 17.14 0.11
CA VAL A 101 8.63 17.91 0.12
C VAL A 101 8.96 18.29 1.56
N SER A 102 10.09 17.79 2.07
CA SER A 102 10.57 18.08 3.42
C SER A 102 11.55 19.25 3.47
N GLN A 103 12.29 19.47 2.40
CA GLN A 103 13.27 20.56 2.29
C GLN A 103 13.16 21.27 0.94
N PRO A 104 12.38 22.37 0.85
CA PRO A 104 12.11 23.07 -0.40
C PRO A 104 13.35 23.57 -1.13
N ARG A 105 14.38 23.96 -0.37
CA ARG A 105 15.65 24.38 -0.96
C ARG A 105 16.33 23.26 -1.74
N GLU A 106 16.41 22.06 -1.16
CA GLU A 106 17.04 20.93 -1.82
C GLU A 106 16.23 20.47 -3.02
N TYR A 107 14.91 20.44 -2.87
CA TYR A 107 13.96 20.07 -3.92
C TYR A 107 14.11 20.95 -5.17
N LEU A 108 14.31 22.27 -5.00
CA LEU A 108 14.38 23.22 -6.11
C LEU A 108 15.77 23.34 -6.74
N PHE A 109 16.86 23.06 -5.99
CA PHE A 109 18.20 23.43 -6.44
C PHE A 109 19.18 22.29 -6.60
N ASN A 110 18.95 21.13 -5.97
CA ASN A 110 19.90 20.02 -6.03
C ASN A 110 19.67 19.13 -7.25
N VAL A 111 18.44 19.04 -7.74
CA VAL A 111 18.06 18.21 -8.87
C VAL A 111 17.30 19.08 -9.90
N ARG A 112 17.50 18.84 -11.18
CA ARG A 112 16.87 19.64 -12.23
C ARG A 112 15.36 19.51 -12.24
N ASP A 113 14.87 18.26 -12.19
CA ASP A 113 13.47 17.90 -12.10
C ASP A 113 13.34 16.81 -11.01
N ALA A 114 12.89 17.23 -9.83
CA ALA A 114 12.84 16.34 -8.70
C ALA A 114 11.74 15.28 -8.85
N ASP A 115 10.64 15.62 -9.51
CA ASP A 115 9.52 14.70 -9.70
C ASP A 115 9.85 13.61 -10.74
N GLU A 116 10.51 13.97 -11.86
CA GLU A 116 10.99 13.01 -12.84
C GLU A 116 12.09 12.11 -12.25
N THR A 117 13.05 12.71 -11.54
CA THR A 117 14.12 11.96 -10.89
C THR A 117 13.58 11.00 -9.81
N LEU A 118 12.56 11.42 -9.07
CA LEU A 118 11.88 10.53 -8.11
C LEU A 118 11.20 9.37 -8.81
N ARG A 119 10.60 9.61 -9.98
CA ARG A 119 9.97 8.58 -10.78
C ARG A 119 10.97 7.52 -11.20
N ASP A 120 12.07 7.93 -11.80
CA ASP A 120 13.15 7.04 -12.24
C ASP A 120 13.75 6.25 -11.07
N ALA A 121 13.98 6.94 -9.95
CA ALA A 121 14.50 6.31 -8.73
C ALA A 121 13.52 5.27 -8.16
N ALA A 122 12.24 5.59 -8.11
CA ALA A 122 11.18 4.69 -7.62
C ALA A 122 11.05 3.45 -8.51
N GLU A 123 11.08 3.63 -9.83
CA GLU A 123 11.05 2.53 -10.78
C GLU A 123 12.28 1.62 -10.63
N SER A 124 13.48 2.20 -10.52
CA SER A 124 14.72 1.45 -10.34
C SER A 124 14.72 0.62 -9.05
N VAL A 125 14.28 1.22 -7.94
CA VAL A 125 14.21 0.53 -6.63
C VAL A 125 13.14 -0.56 -6.65
N MET A 126 11.96 -0.32 -7.24
CA MET A 126 10.93 -1.34 -7.34
C MET A 126 11.40 -2.54 -8.17
N ARG A 127 12.07 -2.31 -9.31
CA ARG A 127 12.65 -3.37 -10.14
C ARG A 127 13.73 -4.17 -9.39
N GLU A 128 14.53 -3.51 -8.56
CA GLU A 128 15.52 -4.17 -7.71
C GLU A 128 14.84 -5.07 -6.67
N VAL A 129 13.87 -4.54 -5.92
CA VAL A 129 13.18 -5.28 -4.85
C VAL A 129 12.38 -6.47 -5.39
N VAL A 130 11.69 -6.30 -6.52
CA VAL A 130 10.95 -7.37 -7.20
C VAL A 130 11.91 -8.40 -7.81
N GLY A 131 13.04 -7.93 -8.37
CA GLY A 131 14.07 -8.80 -8.97
C GLY A 131 14.82 -9.69 -7.99
N ASP A 132 14.78 -9.38 -6.71
CA ASP A 132 15.38 -10.19 -5.63
C ASP A 132 14.40 -11.24 -5.06
N ARG A 133 13.17 -11.34 -5.57
CA ARG A 133 12.09 -12.20 -5.06
C ARG A 133 11.54 -13.15 -6.12
N THR A 134 10.95 -14.24 -5.68
CA THR A 134 10.24 -15.17 -6.58
C THR A 134 8.87 -14.61 -6.97
N VAL A 135 8.34 -15.09 -8.11
CA VAL A 135 7.01 -14.65 -8.58
C VAL A 135 5.91 -14.96 -7.57
N ASP A 136 6.00 -16.08 -6.87
CA ASP A 136 5.02 -16.47 -5.85
C ASP A 136 5.05 -15.53 -4.65
N GLU A 137 6.22 -15.13 -4.19
CA GLU A 137 6.36 -14.13 -3.10
C GLU A 137 5.78 -12.78 -3.52
N VAL A 138 6.05 -12.34 -4.75
CA VAL A 138 5.56 -11.04 -5.25
C VAL A 138 4.03 -11.04 -5.38
N ILE A 139 3.42 -12.13 -5.85
CA ILE A 139 1.97 -12.21 -6.10
C ILE A 139 1.18 -12.46 -4.80
N THR A 140 1.71 -13.27 -3.87
CA THR A 140 0.92 -13.80 -2.75
C THR A 140 1.21 -13.13 -1.40
N ILE A 141 2.35 -13.43 -0.79
CA ILE A 141 2.62 -13.12 0.63
C ILE A 141 3.61 -11.97 0.86
N GLY A 142 4.41 -11.61 -0.13
CA GLY A 142 5.52 -10.67 0.02
C GLY A 142 5.13 -9.19 -0.07
N ARG A 143 3.85 -8.86 -0.27
CA ARG A 143 3.40 -7.49 -0.55
C ARG A 143 3.89 -6.47 0.48
N GLN A 144 3.63 -6.70 1.76
CA GLN A 144 4.02 -5.78 2.82
C GLN A 144 5.54 -5.64 2.94
N GLU A 145 6.27 -6.74 2.80
CA GLU A 145 7.73 -6.71 2.85
C GLU A 145 8.33 -5.96 1.67
N ILE A 146 7.74 -6.10 0.47
CA ILE A 146 8.14 -5.35 -0.72
C ILE A 146 7.90 -3.86 -0.52
N GLU A 147 6.74 -3.48 0.00
CA GLU A 147 6.40 -2.08 0.29
C GLU A 147 7.38 -1.47 1.30
N ASP A 148 7.64 -2.16 2.42
CA ASP A 148 8.53 -1.69 3.49
C ASP A 148 10.00 -1.60 3.03
N GLU A 149 10.47 -2.57 2.26
CA GLU A 149 11.83 -2.56 1.71
C GLU A 149 11.99 -1.46 0.67
N ASN A 150 10.97 -1.28 -0.18
CA ASN A 150 10.96 -0.23 -1.20
C ASN A 150 11.02 1.16 -0.55
N ILE A 151 10.22 1.43 0.49
CA ILE A 151 10.26 2.69 1.24
C ILE A 151 11.68 2.95 1.75
N LYS A 152 12.33 1.96 2.38
CA LYS A 152 13.68 2.11 2.93
C LYS A 152 14.72 2.41 1.86
N LYS A 153 14.75 1.63 0.79
CA LYS A 153 15.72 1.79 -0.31
C LYS A 153 15.49 3.12 -1.04
N LEU A 154 14.23 3.44 -1.34
CA LEU A 154 13.87 4.69 -2.03
C LEU A 154 14.23 5.92 -1.18
N GLN A 155 13.93 5.91 0.12
CA GLN A 155 14.30 7.01 1.02
C GLN A 155 15.83 7.16 1.12
N GLN A 156 16.58 6.08 1.15
CA GLN A 156 18.06 6.13 1.14
C GLN A 156 18.58 6.76 -0.15
N LEU A 157 18.00 6.40 -1.29
CA LEU A 157 18.40 6.93 -2.60
C LEU A 157 18.07 8.42 -2.73
N VAL A 158 16.87 8.82 -2.33
CA VAL A 158 16.41 10.22 -2.29
C VAL A 158 17.30 11.07 -1.38
N ASN A 159 17.70 10.54 -0.21
CA ASN A 159 18.61 11.21 0.71
C ASN A 159 20.03 11.33 0.12
N LYS A 160 20.51 10.29 -0.57
CA LYS A 160 21.81 10.30 -1.26
C LYS A 160 21.87 11.37 -2.34
N TYR A 161 20.79 11.57 -3.07
CA TYR A 161 20.66 12.61 -4.09
C TYR A 161 20.33 13.99 -3.49
N ARG A 162 20.04 14.06 -2.20
CA ARG A 162 19.63 15.30 -1.50
C ARG A 162 18.47 15.99 -2.20
N MET A 163 17.43 15.22 -2.48
CA MET A 163 16.26 15.71 -3.22
C MET A 163 15.31 16.55 -2.34
N GLY A 164 15.48 16.54 -1.02
CA GLY A 164 14.58 17.24 -0.10
C GLY A 164 13.17 16.69 -0.04
N ILE A 165 13.00 15.40 -0.37
CA ILE A 165 11.73 14.66 -0.40
C ILE A 165 11.71 13.64 0.74
N SER A 166 10.56 13.48 1.36
CA SER A 166 10.26 12.40 2.31
C SER A 166 9.25 11.44 1.68
N ILE A 167 9.58 10.17 1.66
CA ILE A 167 8.67 9.12 1.20
C ILE A 167 7.77 8.73 2.37
N ASP A 168 6.48 8.90 2.21
CA ASP A 168 5.50 8.57 3.24
C ASP A 168 5.04 7.12 3.12
N GLN A 169 4.74 6.69 1.90
CA GLN A 169 4.23 5.34 1.64
C GLN A 169 4.55 4.89 0.21
N VAL A 170 4.83 3.61 0.06
CA VAL A 170 4.78 2.89 -1.22
C VAL A 170 3.71 1.83 -1.09
N GLN A 171 2.80 1.77 -2.04
CA GLN A 171 1.67 0.84 -2.01
C GLN A 171 1.56 0.09 -3.33
N LEU A 172 1.56 -1.23 -3.25
CA LEU A 172 1.26 -2.10 -4.38
C LEU A 172 -0.25 -2.14 -4.62
N MET A 173 -0.70 -1.74 -5.80
CA MET A 173 -2.12 -1.74 -6.17
C MET A 173 -2.55 -3.08 -6.76
N VAL A 174 -1.92 -3.47 -7.85
CA VAL A 174 -2.19 -4.71 -8.57
C VAL A 174 -0.89 -5.44 -8.82
N VAL A 175 -0.85 -6.71 -8.46
CA VAL A 175 0.25 -7.62 -8.81
C VAL A 175 -0.37 -8.85 -9.45
N LYS A 176 -0.04 -9.08 -10.71
CA LYS A 176 -0.60 -10.17 -11.52
C LYS A 176 0.44 -10.79 -12.43
N PRO A 177 0.28 -12.06 -12.81
CA PRO A 177 1.08 -12.65 -13.86
C PRO A 177 0.79 -11.99 -15.22
N PRO A 178 1.63 -12.24 -16.26
CA PRO A 178 1.36 -11.77 -17.61
C PRO A 178 0.02 -12.29 -18.15
N LEU A 179 -0.63 -11.50 -19.01
CA LEU A 179 -1.96 -11.82 -19.58
C LEU A 179 -2.08 -13.23 -20.16
N PRO A 180 -1.08 -13.77 -20.91
CA PRO A 180 -1.22 -15.11 -21.50
C PRO A 180 -1.33 -16.25 -20.50
N VAL A 181 -0.89 -16.06 -19.26
CA VAL A 181 -0.87 -17.10 -18.21
C VAL A 181 -1.77 -16.76 -17.03
N GLU A 182 -2.39 -15.58 -17.01
CA GLU A 182 -3.26 -15.10 -15.92
C GLU A 182 -4.41 -16.08 -15.64
N GLU A 183 -5.07 -16.57 -16.70
CA GLU A 183 -6.19 -17.51 -16.58
C GLU A 183 -5.76 -18.85 -15.93
N SER A 184 -4.58 -19.36 -16.28
CA SER A 184 -4.05 -20.58 -15.68
C SER A 184 -3.70 -20.41 -14.21
N PHE A 185 -3.15 -19.26 -13.81
CA PHE A 185 -2.91 -18.94 -12.40
C PHE A 185 -4.21 -18.81 -11.62
N ASP A 186 -5.22 -18.16 -12.18
CA ASP A 186 -6.54 -18.01 -11.56
C ASP A 186 -7.22 -19.38 -11.38
N GLU A 187 -7.03 -20.31 -12.32
CA GLU A 187 -7.56 -21.67 -12.22
C GLU A 187 -6.91 -22.47 -11.09
N VAL A 188 -5.60 -22.39 -10.93
CA VAL A 188 -4.86 -23.01 -9.82
C VAL A 188 -5.34 -22.45 -8.47
N ASN A 189 -5.39 -21.12 -8.33
CA ASN A 189 -5.87 -20.47 -7.11
C ASN A 189 -7.32 -20.87 -6.78
N ARG A 190 -8.18 -20.98 -7.78
CA ARG A 190 -9.57 -21.44 -7.62
C ARG A 190 -9.63 -22.89 -7.12
N ALA A 191 -8.83 -23.78 -7.74
CA ALA A 191 -8.78 -25.18 -7.33
C ALA A 191 -8.28 -25.33 -5.87
N GLU A 192 -7.30 -24.54 -5.45
CA GLU A 192 -6.83 -24.51 -4.07
C GLU A 192 -7.90 -24.02 -3.09
N GLN A 193 -8.62 -22.97 -3.44
CA GLN A 193 -9.73 -22.46 -2.63
C GLN A 193 -10.89 -23.45 -2.54
N GLU A 194 -11.22 -24.11 -3.63
CA GLU A 194 -12.25 -25.17 -3.66
C GLU A 194 -11.84 -26.34 -2.77
N ARG A 195 -10.59 -26.78 -2.85
CA ARG A 195 -10.03 -27.82 -1.98
C ARG A 195 -10.11 -27.43 -0.50
N ALA A 196 -9.66 -26.21 -0.17
CA ALA A 196 -9.72 -25.72 1.21
C ALA A 196 -11.16 -25.63 1.72
N THR A 197 -12.08 -25.17 0.87
CA THR A 197 -13.51 -25.10 1.18
C THR A 197 -14.10 -26.50 1.40
N ALA A 198 -13.80 -27.47 0.55
CA ALA A 198 -14.27 -28.84 0.69
C ALA A 198 -13.78 -29.49 2.01
N VAL A 199 -12.50 -29.27 2.37
CA VAL A 199 -11.93 -29.75 3.63
C VAL A 199 -12.64 -29.09 4.84
N ASN A 200 -12.86 -27.78 4.78
CA ASN A 200 -13.54 -27.06 5.86
C ASN A 200 -15.01 -27.50 6.03
N ILE A 201 -15.71 -27.74 4.92
CA ILE A 201 -17.08 -28.28 4.95
C ILE A 201 -17.09 -29.71 5.59
N ALA A 202 -16.19 -30.58 5.14
CA ALA A 202 -16.07 -31.91 5.68
C ALA A 202 -15.74 -31.92 7.19
N ASN A 203 -14.82 -31.05 7.62
CA ASN A 203 -14.51 -30.89 9.04
C ASN A 203 -15.71 -30.32 9.83
N GLY A 204 -16.44 -29.38 9.25
CA GLY A 204 -17.66 -28.85 9.84
C GLY A 204 -18.76 -29.93 10.02
N GLU A 205 -18.96 -30.77 9.00
CA GLU A 205 -19.89 -31.91 9.10
C GLU A 205 -19.45 -32.96 10.12
N TYR A 206 -18.16 -33.26 10.15
CA TYR A 206 -17.59 -34.18 11.15
C TYR A 206 -17.85 -33.63 12.57
N ASN A 207 -17.47 -32.41 12.84
CA ASN A 207 -17.64 -31.75 14.14
C ASN A 207 -19.13 -31.61 14.55
N LYS A 208 -20.05 -31.62 13.61
CA LYS A 208 -21.50 -31.62 13.89
C LYS A 208 -22.07 -33.02 14.12
N LYS A 209 -21.73 -33.99 13.25
CA LYS A 209 -22.31 -35.33 13.25
C LYS A 209 -21.78 -36.19 14.39
N VAL A 210 -20.47 -36.17 14.65
CA VAL A 210 -19.85 -37.05 15.65
C VAL A 210 -20.30 -36.72 17.08
N PRO A 211 -20.22 -35.45 17.54
CA PRO A 211 -20.70 -35.10 18.88
C PRO A 211 -22.21 -35.30 19.05
N LYS A 212 -22.99 -35.07 17.99
CA LYS A 212 -24.42 -35.36 18.01
C LYS A 212 -24.72 -36.87 18.22
N ALA A 213 -24.07 -37.72 17.45
CA ALA A 213 -24.22 -39.17 17.60
C ALA A 213 -23.77 -39.68 18.98
N MET A 214 -22.65 -39.13 19.50
CA MET A 214 -22.18 -39.42 20.85
C MET A 214 -23.20 -38.99 21.92
N GLY A 215 -23.75 -37.80 21.79
CA GLY A 215 -24.78 -37.28 22.69
C GLY A 215 -26.08 -38.08 22.65
N GLU A 216 -26.51 -38.54 21.48
CA GLU A 216 -27.66 -39.42 21.31
C GLU A 216 -27.44 -40.80 21.94
N ALA A 217 -26.24 -41.36 21.78
CA ALA A 217 -25.86 -42.60 22.42
C ALA A 217 -25.84 -42.49 23.96
N GLU A 218 -25.19 -41.45 24.50
CA GLU A 218 -25.15 -41.17 25.93
C GLU A 218 -26.55 -40.92 26.52
N GLN A 219 -27.40 -40.20 25.83
CA GLN A 219 -28.79 -39.97 26.22
C GLN A 219 -29.55 -41.30 26.29
N SER A 220 -29.31 -42.22 25.34
CA SER A 220 -29.93 -43.53 25.30
C SER A 220 -29.53 -44.38 26.51
N VAL A 221 -28.25 -44.39 26.85
CA VAL A 221 -27.70 -45.10 28.04
C VAL A 221 -28.29 -44.50 29.32
N THR A 222 -28.25 -43.19 29.48
CA THR A 222 -28.79 -42.49 30.65
C THR A 222 -30.28 -42.75 30.85
N ARG A 223 -31.05 -42.79 29.76
CA ARG A 223 -32.49 -43.16 29.83
C ARG A 223 -32.67 -44.57 30.31
N ALA A 224 -31.91 -45.55 29.81
CA ALA A 224 -31.98 -46.93 30.23
C ALA A 224 -31.63 -47.14 31.73
N GLU A 225 -30.58 -46.45 32.18
CA GLU A 225 -30.18 -46.44 33.59
C GLU A 225 -31.28 -45.82 34.49
N GLY A 226 -31.81 -44.68 34.10
CA GLY A 226 -32.91 -44.00 34.78
C GLY A 226 -34.16 -44.89 34.86
N TYR A 227 -34.48 -45.61 33.76
CA TYR A 227 -35.60 -46.57 33.77
C TYR A 227 -35.32 -47.72 34.72
N ALA A 228 -34.14 -48.32 34.75
CA ALA A 228 -33.76 -49.38 35.63
C ALA A 228 -33.88 -49.00 37.13
N VAL A 229 -33.32 -47.81 37.46
CA VAL A 229 -33.44 -47.24 38.83
C VAL A 229 -34.91 -47.00 39.22
N LYS A 230 -35.73 -46.48 38.31
CA LYS A 230 -37.16 -46.28 38.54
C LYS A 230 -37.86 -47.60 38.83
N ARG A 231 -37.61 -48.69 38.07
CA ARG A 231 -38.22 -50.00 38.26
C ARG A 231 -37.83 -50.62 39.59
N VAL A 232 -36.57 -50.47 39.99
CA VAL A 232 -36.08 -50.96 41.30
C VAL A 232 -36.79 -50.22 42.44
N ASN A 233 -36.88 -48.91 42.36
CA ASN A 233 -37.53 -48.07 43.39
C ASN A 233 -39.05 -48.35 43.49
N GLU A 234 -39.73 -48.57 42.34
CA GLU A 234 -41.15 -48.97 42.32
C GLU A 234 -41.37 -50.32 42.99
N ALA A 235 -40.53 -51.35 42.67
CA ALA A 235 -40.61 -52.65 43.28
C ALA A 235 -40.32 -52.60 44.79
N GLN A 236 -39.33 -51.80 45.22
CA GLN A 236 -39.05 -51.63 46.66
C GLN A 236 -40.20 -50.90 47.39
N GLY A 237 -40.79 -49.90 46.73
CA GLY A 237 -41.98 -49.21 47.30
C GLY A 237 -43.19 -50.12 47.45
N ASP A 238 -43.42 -50.95 46.45
CA ASP A 238 -44.51 -51.97 46.49
C ASP A 238 -44.26 -53.03 47.62
N ALA A 239 -43.02 -53.51 47.69
CA ALA A 239 -42.64 -54.42 48.76
C ALA A 239 -42.77 -53.86 50.19
N ALA A 240 -42.56 -52.57 50.38
CA ALA A 240 -42.70 -51.86 51.66
C ALA A 240 -44.16 -51.59 52.04
N ARG A 241 -45.12 -51.75 51.14
CA ARG A 241 -46.57 -51.53 51.38
C ARG A 241 -47.26 -52.87 51.84
N PHE A 242 -46.60 -53.97 51.64
CA PHE A 242 -47.04 -55.26 52.18
C PHE A 242 -46.41 -55.49 53.56
#